data_2e441bc58313a3b56662015905d7ec23
#
_entry.id   2e441bc58313a3b56662015905d7ec23
#
_cell.length_a   1.000
_cell.length_b   1.000
_cell.length_c   1.000
_cell.angle_alpha   90.00
_cell.angle_beta   90.00
_cell.angle_gamma   90.00
#
_symmetry.space_group_name_H-M   'P 1'
#
loop_
_entity.id
_entity.type
_entity.pdbx_description
1 polymer ?
#
loop_
_entity_poly.entity_id
_entity_poly.type
_entity_poly.pdbx_seq_one_letter_code
_entity_poly.pdbx_strand_id
1 'polypeptide(L)'
;MDSVFFKLLSVFAEFYAKQVGEKSKTTKQRMIKENKHTGGFRPKYGYDVDENGYLAPCEKEQSVIRLMKILRKKGNSYKKISEKVTKATRKKFPQSWVFNILKRESTIPPNEEIIRHIIYNVELQTNICDV
;
A
#
# COMPACT_ATOMS: atom_id res chain seq x y z
N MET A 1 -2.40 52.08 10.74
CA MET A 1 -1.14 51.37 10.43
C MET A 1 -1.15 49.94 10.89
N ASP A 2 -1.74 49.60 12.02
CA ASP A 2 -1.74 48.24 12.55
C ASP A 2 -2.46 47.22 11.67
N SER A 3 -3.52 47.59 10.94
CA SER A 3 -4.26 46.69 10.06
C SER A 3 -3.46 46.23 8.84
N VAL A 4 -2.56 47.04 8.29
CA VAL A 4 -1.67 46.67 7.16
C VAL A 4 -0.62 45.70 7.60
N PHE A 5 -0.06 45.87 8.79
CA PHE A 5 0.91 44.95 9.39
C PHE A 5 0.33 43.56 9.64
N PHE A 6 -0.87 43.50 10.22
CA PHE A 6 -1.57 42.21 10.43
C PHE A 6 -1.93 41.53 9.12
N LYS A 7 -2.36 42.25 8.11
CA LYS A 7 -2.60 41.69 6.77
C LYS A 7 -1.33 41.12 6.16
N LEU A 8 -0.20 41.82 6.29
CA LEU A 8 1.10 41.35 5.80
C LEU A 8 1.53 40.11 6.51
N LEU A 9 1.39 40.01 7.85
CA LEU A 9 1.67 38.81 8.64
C LEU A 9 0.79 37.62 8.21
N SER A 10 -0.50 37.88 7.93
CA SER A 10 -1.41 36.84 7.47
C SER A 10 -0.98 36.28 6.12
N VAL A 11 -0.57 37.11 5.19
CA VAL A 11 -0.06 36.69 3.87
C VAL A 11 1.22 35.85 4.02
N PHE A 12 2.14 36.26 4.87
CA PHE A 12 3.35 35.49 5.14
C PHE A 12 3.04 34.13 5.80
N ALA A 13 2.11 34.11 6.74
CA ALA A 13 1.68 32.87 7.40
C ALA A 13 1.06 31.88 6.40
N GLU A 14 0.19 32.35 5.52
CA GLU A 14 -0.39 31.53 4.45
C GLU A 14 0.66 31.01 3.48
N PHE A 15 1.58 31.85 3.06
CA PHE A 15 2.68 31.48 2.17
C PHE A 15 3.59 30.41 2.82
N TYR A 16 3.94 30.60 4.09
CA TYR A 16 4.73 29.64 4.84
C TYR A 16 4.02 28.29 5.00
N ALA A 17 2.75 28.30 5.38
CA ALA A 17 1.94 27.09 5.51
C ALA A 17 1.86 26.33 4.17
N LYS A 18 1.68 27.06 3.06
CA LYS A 18 1.65 26.49 1.73
C LYS A 18 2.99 25.84 1.34
N GLN A 19 4.11 26.52 1.61
CA GLN A 19 5.45 25.96 1.37
C GLN A 19 5.70 24.69 2.15
N VAL A 20 5.35 24.65 3.44
CA VAL A 20 5.50 23.47 4.29
C VAL A 20 4.64 22.32 3.75
N GLY A 21 3.41 22.59 3.35
CA GLY A 21 2.53 21.61 2.73
C GLY A 21 3.08 21.02 1.44
N GLU A 22 3.63 21.87 0.56
CA GLU A 22 4.25 21.43 -0.70
C GLU A 22 5.50 20.58 -0.46
N LYS A 23 6.38 20.96 0.47
CA LYS A 23 7.55 20.17 0.86
C LYS A 23 7.15 18.81 1.41
N SER A 24 6.16 18.76 2.28
CA SER A 24 5.65 17.49 2.84
C SER A 24 5.09 16.58 1.76
N LYS A 25 4.32 17.15 0.82
CA LYS A 25 3.76 16.42 -0.32
C LYS A 25 4.85 15.85 -1.22
N THR A 26 5.84 16.66 -1.57
CA THR A 26 6.97 16.25 -2.42
C THR A 26 7.79 15.15 -1.75
N THR A 27 8.07 15.28 -0.45
CA THR A 27 8.79 14.27 0.32
C THR A 27 8.02 12.95 0.36
N LYS A 28 6.71 12.98 0.62
CA LYS A 28 5.84 11.80 0.57
C LYS A 28 5.85 11.12 -0.81
N GLN A 29 5.74 11.89 -1.87
CA GLN A 29 5.76 11.36 -3.24
C GLN A 29 7.09 10.68 -3.56
N ARG A 30 8.20 11.27 -3.12
CA ARG A 30 9.53 10.65 -3.26
C ARG A 30 9.62 9.33 -2.50
N MET A 31 9.19 9.29 -1.25
CA MET A 31 9.17 8.06 -0.44
C MET A 31 8.32 6.96 -1.08
N ILE A 32 7.17 7.31 -1.65
CA ILE A 32 6.33 6.36 -2.38
C ILE A 32 7.06 5.80 -3.61
N LYS A 33 7.74 6.64 -4.39
CA LYS A 33 8.53 6.20 -5.56
C LYS A 33 9.70 5.29 -5.16
N GLU A 34 10.30 5.54 -4.01
CA GLU A 34 11.39 4.73 -3.45
C GLU A 34 10.90 3.48 -2.70
N ASN A 35 9.61 3.19 -2.70
CA ASN A 35 8.99 2.10 -1.91
C ASN A 35 9.27 2.16 -0.41
N LYS A 36 9.46 3.36 0.12
CA LYS A 36 9.62 3.58 1.55
C LYS A 36 8.28 3.72 2.26
N HIS A 37 8.26 3.30 3.52
CA HIS A 37 7.11 3.54 4.38
C HIS A 37 6.96 5.05 4.67
N THR A 38 5.80 5.60 4.36
CA THR A 38 5.55 7.05 4.45
C THR A 38 5.08 7.53 5.83
N GLY A 39 5.18 6.68 6.82
CA GLY A 39 4.71 6.95 8.17
C GLY A 39 3.37 6.30 8.48
N GLY A 40 2.95 6.38 9.72
CA GLY A 40 1.79 5.70 10.26
C GLY A 40 2.19 4.49 11.09
N PHE A 41 1.23 3.99 11.89
CA PHE A 41 1.49 2.91 12.85
C PHE A 41 1.74 1.57 12.16
N ARG A 42 1.11 1.32 11.02
CA ARG A 42 1.25 0.07 10.27
C ARG A 42 1.56 0.34 8.80
N PRO A 43 2.41 -0.48 8.17
CA PRO A 43 2.62 -0.44 6.73
C PRO A 43 1.33 -0.88 5.99
N LYS A 44 1.34 -0.73 4.67
CA LYS A 44 0.25 -1.22 3.81
C LYS A 44 0.07 -2.73 4.01
N TYR A 45 -1.17 -3.19 3.99
CA TYR A 45 -1.45 -4.63 4.01
C TYR A 45 -0.72 -5.36 2.88
N GLY A 46 -0.05 -6.44 3.20
CA GLY A 46 0.79 -7.18 2.29
C GLY A 46 2.29 -6.87 2.36
N TYR A 47 2.67 -5.87 3.16
CA TYR A 47 4.05 -5.41 3.28
C TYR A 47 4.44 -5.18 4.74
N ASP A 48 5.68 -5.51 5.05
CA ASP A 48 6.35 -5.13 6.29
C ASP A 48 7.41 -4.06 6.02
N VAL A 49 7.89 -3.41 7.05
CA VAL A 49 8.96 -2.42 6.96
C VAL A 49 10.27 -3.09 7.36
N ASP A 50 11.28 -3.00 6.50
CA ASP A 50 12.62 -3.48 6.80
C ASP A 50 13.39 -2.51 7.70
N GLU A 51 14.61 -2.88 8.10
CA GLU A 51 15.48 -2.07 8.97
C GLU A 51 15.82 -0.70 8.36
N ASN A 52 15.80 -0.57 7.05
CA ASN A 52 16.09 0.66 6.31
C ASN A 52 14.85 1.52 6.00
N GLY A 53 13.68 1.09 6.44
CA GLY A 53 12.42 1.79 6.20
C GLY A 53 11.78 1.50 4.84
N TYR A 54 12.27 0.52 4.10
CA TYR A 54 11.67 0.07 2.83
C TYR A 54 10.54 -0.93 3.07
N LEU A 55 9.57 -0.94 2.17
CA LEU A 55 8.49 -1.90 2.20
C LEU A 55 8.95 -3.24 1.62
N ALA A 56 8.94 -4.27 2.45
CA ALA A 56 9.24 -5.64 2.08
C ALA A 56 7.95 -6.46 1.99
N PRO A 57 7.74 -7.32 1.00
CA PRO A 57 6.54 -8.13 0.89
C PRO A 57 6.45 -9.16 2.04
N CYS A 58 5.30 -9.20 2.71
CA CYS A 58 4.98 -10.21 3.71
C CYS A 58 4.26 -11.38 3.04
N GLU A 59 4.88 -12.56 2.98
CA GLU A 59 4.36 -13.72 2.24
C GLU A 59 2.95 -14.14 2.66
N LYS A 60 2.67 -14.14 3.96
CA LYS A 60 1.35 -14.50 4.50
C LYS A 60 0.26 -13.58 3.99
N GLU A 61 0.51 -12.28 4.02
CA GLU A 61 -0.45 -11.28 3.55
C GLU A 61 -0.51 -11.21 2.02
N GLN A 62 0.61 -11.43 1.35
CA GLN A 62 0.65 -11.51 -0.12
C GLN A 62 -0.15 -12.69 -0.67
N SER A 63 -0.15 -13.83 0.02
CA SER A 63 -0.97 -14.97 -0.37
C SER A 63 -2.47 -14.67 -0.29
N VAL A 64 -2.90 -13.90 0.71
CA VAL A 64 -4.27 -13.44 0.85
C VAL A 64 -4.66 -12.47 -0.30
N ILE A 65 -3.76 -11.56 -0.65
CA ILE A 65 -3.97 -10.65 -1.78
C ILE A 65 -4.08 -11.42 -3.10
N ARG A 66 -3.26 -12.45 -3.32
CA ARG A 66 -3.37 -13.33 -4.49
C ARG A 66 -4.71 -14.04 -4.54
N LEU A 67 -5.19 -14.55 -3.40
CA LEU A 67 -6.51 -15.15 -3.31
C LEU A 67 -7.62 -14.16 -3.70
N MET A 68 -7.55 -12.93 -3.20
CA MET A 68 -8.49 -11.86 -3.57
C MET A 68 -8.48 -11.60 -5.08
N LYS A 69 -7.30 -11.52 -5.70
CA LYS A 69 -7.14 -11.33 -7.14
C LYS A 69 -7.74 -12.47 -7.96
N ILE A 70 -7.50 -13.71 -7.55
CA ILE A 70 -8.05 -14.91 -8.19
C ILE A 70 -9.57 -14.91 -8.10
N LEU A 71 -10.14 -14.64 -6.93
CA LEU A 71 -11.57 -14.56 -6.72
C LEU A 71 -12.21 -13.45 -7.57
N ARG A 72 -11.52 -12.33 -7.72
CA ARG A 72 -12.00 -11.23 -8.56
C ARG A 72 -11.99 -11.60 -10.05
N LYS A 73 -10.97 -12.28 -10.53
CA LYS A 73 -10.91 -12.80 -11.90
C LYS A 73 -12.02 -13.82 -12.20
N LYS A 74 -12.44 -14.59 -11.19
CA LYS A 74 -13.56 -15.52 -11.30
C LYS A 74 -14.93 -14.83 -11.31
N GLY A 75 -14.98 -13.50 -11.24
CA GLY A 75 -16.23 -12.72 -11.28
C GLY A 75 -16.93 -12.55 -9.95
N ASN A 76 -16.30 -12.87 -8.82
CA ASN A 76 -16.89 -12.64 -7.50
C ASN A 76 -17.01 -11.15 -7.19
N SER A 77 -18.12 -10.76 -6.55
CA SER A 77 -18.31 -9.40 -6.04
C SER A 77 -17.38 -9.14 -4.83
N TYR A 78 -17.09 -7.87 -4.56
CA TYR A 78 -16.27 -7.50 -3.40
C TYR A 78 -16.84 -8.03 -2.07
N LYS A 79 -18.16 -8.07 -1.94
CA LYS A 79 -18.85 -8.64 -0.77
C LYS A 79 -18.55 -10.14 -0.62
N LYS A 80 -18.67 -10.91 -1.69
CA LYS A 80 -18.36 -12.36 -1.68
C LYS A 80 -16.90 -12.63 -1.40
N ILE A 81 -15.99 -11.82 -1.96
CA ILE A 81 -14.55 -11.90 -1.69
C ILE A 81 -14.29 -11.63 -0.21
N SER A 82 -14.88 -10.58 0.35
CA SER A 82 -14.80 -10.23 1.77
C SER A 82 -15.23 -11.39 2.66
N GLU A 83 -16.35 -12.01 2.39
CA GLU A 83 -16.87 -13.16 3.15
C GLU A 83 -15.92 -14.39 3.07
N LYS A 84 -15.47 -14.73 1.87
CA LYS A 84 -14.57 -15.87 1.65
C LYS A 84 -13.20 -15.68 2.32
N VAL A 85 -12.63 -14.49 2.20
CA VAL A 85 -11.34 -14.15 2.81
C VAL A 85 -11.46 -14.11 4.33
N THR A 86 -12.53 -13.56 4.87
CA THR A 86 -12.81 -13.55 6.31
C THR A 86 -12.89 -14.97 6.87
N LYS A 87 -13.56 -15.89 6.17
CA LYS A 87 -13.62 -17.29 6.55
C LYS A 87 -12.26 -17.99 6.49
N ALA A 88 -11.49 -17.73 5.44
CA ALA A 88 -10.18 -18.37 5.22
C ALA A 88 -9.12 -17.90 6.22
N THR A 89 -9.09 -16.62 6.54
CA THR A 89 -8.06 -16.00 7.40
C THR A 89 -8.47 -15.87 8.85
N ARG A 90 -9.76 -16.06 9.17
CA ARG A 90 -10.35 -15.79 10.49
C ARG A 90 -10.18 -14.34 10.97
N LYS A 91 -9.80 -13.43 10.08
CA LYS A 91 -9.76 -11.99 10.31
C LYS A 91 -10.88 -11.31 9.56
N LYS A 92 -11.47 -10.30 10.15
CA LYS A 92 -12.53 -9.53 9.51
C LYS A 92 -11.94 -8.62 8.42
N PHE A 93 -12.37 -8.84 7.17
CA PHE A 93 -12.03 -7.99 6.03
C PHE A 93 -13.28 -7.27 5.55
N PRO A 94 -13.45 -5.98 5.86
CA PRO A 94 -14.56 -5.20 5.33
C PRO A 94 -14.50 -5.11 3.80
N GLN A 95 -15.66 -5.02 3.15
CA GLN A 95 -15.76 -4.89 1.70
C GLN A 95 -14.96 -3.69 1.15
N SER A 96 -15.00 -2.56 1.85
CA SER A 96 -14.24 -1.36 1.48
C SER A 96 -12.72 -1.60 1.51
N TRP A 97 -12.24 -2.37 2.46
CA TRP A 97 -10.83 -2.72 2.56
C TRP A 97 -10.37 -3.62 1.41
N VAL A 98 -11.16 -4.64 1.07
CA VAL A 98 -10.91 -5.49 -0.11
C VAL A 98 -10.87 -4.67 -1.39
N PHE A 99 -11.81 -3.76 -1.58
CA PHE A 99 -11.83 -2.85 -2.73
C PHE A 99 -10.56 -1.99 -2.82
N ASN A 100 -10.17 -1.39 -1.72
CA ASN A 100 -8.97 -0.53 -1.66
C ASN A 100 -7.69 -1.31 -1.95
N ILE A 101 -7.55 -2.53 -1.41
CA ILE A 101 -6.41 -3.41 -1.65
C ILE A 101 -6.34 -3.77 -3.14
N LEU A 102 -7.43 -4.23 -3.72
CA LEU A 102 -7.46 -4.64 -5.14
C LEU A 102 -7.23 -3.46 -6.08
N LYS A 103 -7.79 -2.29 -5.78
CA LYS A 103 -7.56 -1.06 -6.56
C LYS A 103 -6.10 -0.64 -6.52
N ARG A 104 -5.48 -0.65 -5.35
CA ARG A 104 -4.06 -0.31 -5.17
C ARG A 104 -3.17 -1.25 -5.97
N GLU A 105 -3.38 -2.55 -5.87
CA GLU A 105 -2.59 -3.57 -6.53
C GLU A 105 -2.75 -3.57 -8.07
N SER A 106 -3.87 -3.08 -8.59
CA SER A 106 -4.05 -2.90 -10.02
C SER A 106 -3.31 -1.68 -10.59
N THR A 107 -3.04 -0.69 -9.73
CA THR A 107 -2.40 0.58 -10.12
C THR A 107 -0.87 0.53 -10.02
N ILE A 108 -0.33 -0.36 -9.18
CA ILE A 108 1.12 -0.56 -9.06
C ILE A 108 1.57 -1.45 -10.21
N PRO A 109 2.36 -0.94 -11.17
CA PRO A 109 2.97 -1.82 -12.14
C PRO A 109 3.79 -2.86 -11.37
N PRO A 110 3.71 -4.12 -11.73
CA PRO A 110 4.47 -5.15 -11.07
C PRO A 110 5.97 -4.79 -11.20
N ASN A 111 6.58 -4.48 -10.08
CA ASN A 111 8.02 -4.29 -10.06
C ASN A 111 8.64 -5.61 -10.52
N GLU A 112 9.44 -5.57 -11.58
CA GLU A 112 10.01 -6.77 -12.19
C GLU A 112 10.81 -7.61 -11.17
N GLU A 113 11.42 -6.97 -10.18
CA GLU A 113 12.11 -7.66 -9.10
C GLU A 113 11.16 -8.47 -8.21
N ILE A 114 9.99 -7.91 -7.88
CA ILE A 114 8.96 -8.60 -7.08
C ILE A 114 8.41 -9.80 -7.85
N ILE A 115 8.19 -9.65 -9.16
CA ILE A 115 7.75 -10.76 -10.02
C ILE A 115 8.80 -11.86 -10.07
N ARG A 116 10.07 -11.53 -10.27
CA ARG A 116 11.17 -12.49 -10.27
C ARG A 116 11.27 -13.24 -8.93
N HIS A 117 11.11 -12.52 -7.82
CA HIS A 117 11.14 -13.12 -6.49
C HIS A 117 9.94 -14.04 -6.23
N ILE A 118 8.76 -13.65 -6.69
CA ILE A 118 7.54 -14.48 -6.62
C ILE A 118 7.68 -15.74 -7.50
N ILE A 119 8.17 -15.60 -8.73
CA ILE A 119 8.40 -16.73 -9.64
C ILE A 119 9.43 -17.68 -9.04
N TYR A 120 10.53 -17.15 -8.52
CA TYR A 120 11.57 -17.96 -7.86
C TYR A 120 11.04 -18.75 -6.67
N ASN A 121 10.23 -18.13 -5.82
CA ASN A 121 9.64 -18.80 -4.66
C ASN A 121 8.58 -19.86 -5.07
N VAL A 122 7.82 -19.60 -6.11
CA VAL A 122 6.85 -20.57 -6.66
C VAL A 122 7.58 -21.77 -7.27
N GLU A 123 8.66 -21.55 -8.00
CA GLU A 123 9.48 -22.63 -8.56
C GLU A 123 10.15 -23.48 -7.46
N LEU A 124 10.63 -22.83 -6.38
CA LEU A 124 11.15 -23.56 -5.22
C LEU A 124 10.09 -24.41 -4.53
N GLN A 125 8.86 -23.92 -4.41
CA GLN A 125 7.75 -24.68 -3.81
C GLN A 125 7.30 -25.85 -4.69
N THR A 126 7.30 -25.69 -6.01
CA THR A 126 6.97 -26.77 -6.95
C THR A 126 8.05 -27.85 -6.98
N ASN A 127 9.32 -27.48 -6.86
CA ASN A 127 10.44 -28.44 -6.77
C ASN A 127 10.46 -29.23 -5.46
N ILE A 128 9.89 -28.71 -4.38
CA ILE A 128 9.76 -29.40 -3.09
C ILE A 128 8.57 -30.35 -3.11
N CYS A 129 7.54 -30.09 -3.91
CA CYS A 129 6.36 -30.96 -4.03
C CYS A 129 6.55 -32.15 -4.98
N ASP A 130 7.58 -32.17 -5.82
CA ASP A 130 7.89 -33.25 -6.77
C ASP A 130 8.86 -34.31 -6.22
N VAL A 131 9.14 -34.22 -4.95
CA VAL A 131 9.89 -35.25 -4.18
C VAL A 131 8.94 -35.91 -3.20
#